data_c07077a55cd8dfcbbe42d289ce2da20f
#
_entry.id   c07077a55cd8dfcbbe42d289ce2da20f
#
_cell.length_a   1.000
_cell.length_b   1.000
_cell.length_c   1.000
_cell.angle_alpha   90.00
_cell.angle_beta   90.00
_cell.angle_gamma   90.00
#
_symmetry.space_group_name_H-M   'P 1'
#
loop_
_entity.id
_entity.type
_entity.pdbx_description
1 polymer ?
#
loop_
_entity_poly.entity_id
_entity_poly.type
_entity_poly.pdbx_seq_one_letter_code
_entity_poly.pdbx_strand_id
1 'polypeptide(L)'
;MEETVDVLMATYNTKIEYLKKQIESILNQTHKKINLLISDDCSPNKEVEKILEEYAKKDKRIKLYKPEHNLGYTKNFEYLLQQSTAQYISFSDHDDIWYPQKIEKSLQKLKKDNVDLVYCNCHQIDEKDKIIRQDYF
;
A
#
# COMPACT_ATOMS: atom_id res chain seq x y z
N MET A 1 8.31 19.96 -9.49
CA MET A 1 8.40 19.47 -8.10
C MET A 1 7.52 18.23 -7.98
N GLU A 2 8.09 17.14 -7.49
CA GLU A 2 7.31 15.92 -7.26
C GLU A 2 6.35 16.10 -6.08
N GLU A 3 5.11 15.72 -6.27
CA GLU A 3 4.12 15.71 -5.19
C GLU A 3 4.30 14.50 -4.28
N THR A 4 4.03 14.69 -3.02
CA THR A 4 3.98 13.59 -2.05
C THR A 4 2.68 12.79 -2.24
N VAL A 5 2.81 11.48 -2.25
CA VAL A 5 1.68 10.54 -2.25
C VAL A 5 1.70 9.75 -0.96
N ASP A 6 0.61 9.77 -0.22
CA ASP A 6 0.42 8.87 0.90
C ASP A 6 -0.20 7.57 0.40
N VAL A 7 0.53 6.47 0.58
CA VAL A 7 0.03 5.12 0.30
C VAL A 7 -0.51 4.55 1.60
N LEU A 8 -1.79 4.23 1.61
CA LEU A 8 -2.50 3.73 2.78
C LEU A 8 -2.67 2.21 2.66
N MET A 9 -2.04 1.46 3.55
CA MET A 9 -2.10 0.00 3.56
C MET A 9 -2.68 -0.51 4.87
N ALA A 10 -3.84 -1.15 4.80
CA ALA A 10 -4.44 -1.87 5.92
C ALA A 10 -3.98 -3.32 5.92
N THR A 11 -3.53 -3.83 7.05
CA THR A 11 -3.08 -5.21 7.19
C THR A 11 -3.90 -5.94 8.26
N TYR A 12 -4.17 -7.20 8.02
CA TYR A 12 -4.72 -8.12 8.98
C TYR A 12 -4.37 -9.56 8.62
N ASN A 13 -3.64 -10.22 9.52
CA ASN A 13 -3.30 -11.64 9.43
C ASN A 13 -2.70 -12.07 8.09
N THR A 14 -1.88 -11.20 7.50
CA THR A 14 -1.25 -11.40 6.19
C THR A 14 -0.15 -12.45 6.25
N LYS A 15 -0.01 -13.26 5.20
CA LYS A 15 1.18 -14.10 5.02
C LYS A 15 2.42 -13.21 4.91
N ILE A 16 3.44 -13.50 5.69
CA ILE A 16 4.66 -12.67 5.78
C ILE A 16 5.32 -12.49 4.42
N GLU A 17 5.38 -13.55 3.62
CA GLU A 17 5.95 -13.49 2.27
C GLU A 17 5.24 -12.46 1.37
N TYR A 18 3.90 -12.46 1.38
CA TYR A 18 3.11 -11.53 0.56
C TYR A 18 3.23 -10.09 1.08
N LEU A 19 3.22 -9.93 2.39
CA LEU A 19 3.39 -8.63 3.04
C LEU A 19 4.73 -7.98 2.65
N LYS A 20 5.81 -8.74 2.70
CA LYS A 20 7.14 -8.26 2.31
C LYS A 20 7.17 -7.82 0.84
N LYS A 21 6.67 -8.65 -0.06
CA LYS A 21 6.62 -8.33 -1.50
C LYS A 21 5.81 -7.05 -1.77
N GLN A 22 4.67 -6.89 -1.10
CA GLN A 22 3.84 -5.70 -1.24
C GLN A 22 4.58 -4.45 -0.77
N ILE A 23 5.15 -4.47 0.44
CA ILE A 23 5.91 -3.33 0.99
C ILE A 23 7.07 -2.97 0.06
N GLU A 24 7.86 -3.94 -0.35
CA GLU A 24 9.00 -3.72 -1.24
C GLU A 24 8.59 -3.16 -2.60
N SER A 25 7.47 -3.61 -3.17
CA SER A 25 6.96 -3.09 -4.43
C SER A 25 6.52 -1.63 -4.34
N ILE A 26 6.04 -1.19 -3.17
CA ILE A 26 5.70 0.20 -2.90
C ILE A 26 6.96 1.05 -2.71
N LEU A 27 7.92 0.58 -1.90
CA LEU A 27 9.16 1.31 -1.63
C LEU A 27 10.04 1.47 -2.88
N ASN A 28 9.91 0.55 -3.83
CA ASN A 28 10.67 0.54 -5.09
C ASN A 28 9.95 1.22 -6.27
N GLN A 29 8.89 1.99 -6.01
CA GLN A 29 8.23 2.77 -7.05
C GLN A 29 9.18 3.78 -7.69
N THR A 30 9.01 4.07 -8.98
CA THR A 30 9.78 5.11 -9.69
C THR A 30 9.50 6.50 -9.11
N HIS A 31 8.27 6.76 -8.70
CA HIS A 31 7.92 7.94 -7.91
C HIS A 31 8.41 7.78 -6.47
N LYS A 32 9.46 8.52 -6.09
CA LYS A 32 10.15 8.32 -4.80
C LYS A 32 9.51 9.06 -3.62
N LYS A 33 8.78 10.12 -3.89
CA LYS A 33 8.19 10.97 -2.85
C LYS A 33 6.87 10.40 -2.35
N ILE A 34 6.98 9.32 -1.59
CA ILE A 34 5.84 8.63 -0.98
C ILE A 34 6.01 8.52 0.54
N ASN A 35 4.90 8.47 1.25
CA ASN A 35 4.83 7.94 2.61
C ASN A 35 3.99 6.67 2.56
N LEU A 36 4.42 5.63 3.24
CA LEU A 36 3.65 4.39 3.39
C LEU A 36 3.08 4.34 4.80
N LEU A 37 1.78 4.61 4.91
CA LEU A 37 1.04 4.56 6.15
C LEU A 37 0.42 3.17 6.29
N ILE A 38 0.85 2.43 7.30
CA ILE A 38 0.39 1.04 7.53
C ILE A 38 -0.38 0.99 8.86
N SER A 39 -1.58 0.47 8.83
CA SER A 39 -2.35 0.16 10.03
C SER A 39 -2.62 -1.33 10.10
N ASP A 40 -2.02 -1.99 11.09
CA ASP A 40 -2.27 -3.40 11.37
C ASP A 40 -3.47 -3.53 12.32
N ASP A 41 -4.50 -4.21 11.85
CA ASP A 41 -5.78 -4.34 12.53
C ASP A 41 -5.79 -5.45 13.58
N CYS A 42 -4.81 -5.42 14.50
CA CYS A 42 -4.63 -6.37 15.57
C CYS A 42 -4.41 -7.81 15.07
N SER A 43 -3.47 -8.00 14.15
CA SER A 43 -3.11 -9.33 13.67
C SER A 43 -2.76 -10.28 14.84
N PRO A 44 -3.35 -11.47 14.90
CA PRO A 44 -3.02 -12.45 15.94
C PRO A 44 -1.60 -12.99 15.82
N ASN A 45 -1.04 -13.04 14.60
CA ASN A 45 0.33 -13.45 14.37
C ASN A 45 1.31 -12.31 14.70
N LYS A 46 2.05 -12.44 15.79
CA LYS A 46 3.03 -11.45 16.26
C LYS A 46 4.22 -11.24 15.31
N GLU A 47 4.44 -12.16 14.39
CA GLU A 47 5.47 -12.00 13.36
C GLU A 47 5.12 -10.87 12.39
N VAL A 48 3.84 -10.63 12.10
CA VAL A 48 3.39 -9.50 11.29
C VAL A 48 3.86 -8.17 11.90
N GLU A 49 3.59 -7.97 13.18
CA GLU A 49 4.01 -6.77 13.91
C GLU A 49 5.53 -6.57 13.85
N LYS A 50 6.28 -7.64 14.13
CA LYS A 50 7.75 -7.62 14.10
C LYS A 50 8.30 -7.21 12.75
N ILE A 51 7.77 -7.77 11.66
CA ILE A 51 8.19 -7.45 10.29
C ILE A 51 7.89 -5.99 9.95
N LEU A 52 6.69 -5.50 10.30
CA LEU A 52 6.33 -4.10 10.08
C LEU A 52 7.27 -3.14 10.82
N GLU A 53 7.60 -3.44 12.06
CA GLU A 53 8.56 -2.65 12.85
C GLU A 53 9.97 -2.66 12.23
N GLU A 54 10.43 -3.80 11.74
CA GLU A 54 11.73 -3.90 11.06
C GLU A 54 11.78 -3.02 9.80
N TYR A 55 10.73 -3.04 8.98
CA TYR A 55 10.64 -2.18 7.80
C TYR A 55 10.59 -0.69 8.16
N ALA A 56 9.82 -0.32 9.17
CA ALA A 56 9.72 1.06 9.64
C ALA A 56 11.05 1.61 10.17
N LYS A 57 11.88 0.76 10.78
CA LYS A 57 13.23 1.14 11.23
C LYS A 57 14.20 1.36 10.07
N LYS A 58 14.03 0.62 8.98
CA LYS A 58 14.92 0.69 7.80
C LYS A 58 14.57 1.81 6.84
N ASP A 59 13.29 2.15 6.72
CA ASP A 59 12.82 3.19 5.78
C ASP A 59 11.93 4.20 6.49
N LYS A 60 12.39 5.45 6.53
CA LYS A 60 11.73 6.56 7.22
C LYS A 60 10.40 6.97 6.58
N ARG A 61 10.13 6.51 5.37
CA ARG A 61 8.86 6.77 4.68
C ARG A 61 7.70 5.96 5.24
N ILE A 62 7.99 4.92 6.03
CA ILE A 62 6.99 4.05 6.64
C ILE A 62 6.54 4.64 7.98
N LYS A 63 5.23 4.77 8.14
CA LYS A 63 4.58 5.17 9.38
C LYS A 63 3.63 4.05 9.81
N LEU A 64 3.84 3.52 11.02
CA LEU A 64 3.02 2.45 11.57
C LEU A 64 1.97 2.99 12.52
N TYR A 65 0.77 2.45 12.40
CA TYR A 65 -0.36 2.71 13.28
C TYR A 65 -0.90 1.39 13.82
N LYS A 66 -1.27 1.39 15.09
CA LYS A 66 -1.79 0.22 15.80
C LYS A 66 -3.07 0.62 16.53
N PRO A 67 -4.25 0.38 15.96
CA PRO A 67 -5.50 0.56 16.68
C PRO A 67 -5.54 -0.31 17.95
N GLU A 68 -6.20 0.19 19.00
CA GLU A 68 -6.30 -0.53 20.27
C GLU A 68 -7.11 -1.82 20.17
N HIS A 69 -8.04 -1.89 19.23
CA HIS A 69 -8.89 -3.05 18.97
C HIS A 69 -9.14 -3.22 17.48
N ASN A 70 -9.59 -4.39 17.08
CA ASN A 70 -9.89 -4.68 15.68
C ASN A 70 -11.03 -3.78 15.18
N LEU A 71 -10.74 -3.04 14.10
CA LEU A 71 -11.67 -2.08 13.50
C LEU A 71 -12.49 -2.69 12.35
N GLY A 72 -11.97 -3.72 11.70
CA GLY A 72 -12.46 -4.23 10.45
C GLY A 72 -11.90 -3.44 9.25
N TYR A 73 -12.02 -4.02 8.08
CA TYR A 73 -11.39 -3.53 6.84
C TYR A 73 -11.73 -2.06 6.53
N THR A 74 -13.01 -1.73 6.46
CA THR A 74 -13.45 -0.38 6.08
C THR A 74 -13.00 0.68 7.08
N LYS A 75 -13.21 0.44 8.36
CA LYS A 75 -12.82 1.39 9.41
C LYS A 75 -11.32 1.52 9.56
N ASN A 76 -10.56 0.48 9.25
CA ASN A 76 -9.10 0.55 9.28
C ASN A 76 -8.58 1.46 8.16
N PHE A 77 -9.14 1.40 6.96
CA PHE A 77 -8.83 2.37 5.90
C PHE A 77 -9.30 3.79 6.23
N GLU A 78 -10.49 3.94 6.82
CA GLU A 78 -10.96 5.25 7.29
C GLU A 78 -10.01 5.85 8.32
N TYR A 79 -9.53 5.04 9.26
CA TYR A 79 -8.54 5.46 10.25
C TYR A 79 -7.24 5.95 9.58
N LEU A 80 -6.71 5.21 8.60
CA LEU A 80 -5.53 5.62 7.84
C LEU A 80 -5.78 6.93 7.06
N LEU A 81 -6.96 7.06 6.47
CA LEU A 81 -7.32 8.27 5.74
C LEU A 81 -7.30 9.51 6.64
N GLN A 82 -7.74 9.38 7.88
CA GLN A 82 -7.67 10.45 8.89
C GLN A 82 -6.23 10.83 9.27
N GLN A 83 -5.28 9.92 9.13
CA GLN A 83 -3.86 10.18 9.40
C GLN A 83 -3.12 10.80 8.22
N SER A 84 -3.67 10.70 7.02
CA SER A 84 -3.05 11.23 5.80
C SER A 84 -3.12 12.75 5.74
N THR A 85 -2.03 13.36 5.29
CA THR A 85 -1.93 14.81 5.10
C THR A 85 -1.53 15.20 3.68
N ALA A 86 -1.24 14.23 2.82
CA ALA A 86 -0.84 14.49 1.44
C ALA A 86 -2.04 14.86 0.56
N GLN A 87 -1.77 15.60 -0.51
CA GLN A 87 -2.78 15.95 -1.51
C GLN A 87 -3.24 14.72 -2.30
N TYR A 88 -2.35 13.76 -2.51
CA TYR A 88 -2.62 12.55 -3.26
C TYR A 88 -2.54 11.34 -2.37
N ILE A 89 -3.49 10.43 -2.54
CA ILE A 89 -3.63 9.21 -1.74
C ILE A 89 -3.76 8.02 -2.68
N SER A 90 -3.10 6.92 -2.34
CA SER A 90 -3.27 5.63 -3.00
C SER A 90 -3.62 4.58 -1.97
N PHE A 91 -4.71 3.86 -2.18
CA PHE A 91 -5.04 2.70 -1.34
C PHE A 91 -4.24 1.48 -1.79
N SER A 92 -3.82 0.68 -0.85
CA SER A 92 -3.07 -0.56 -1.08
C SER A 92 -3.65 -1.69 -0.25
N ASP A 93 -3.89 -2.83 -0.89
CA ASP A 93 -4.03 -4.09 -0.17
C ASP A 93 -2.67 -4.52 0.41
N HIS A 94 -2.64 -5.61 1.14
CA HIS A 94 -1.43 -6.06 1.84
C HIS A 94 -0.79 -7.32 1.23
N ASP A 95 -1.29 -7.76 0.10
CA ASP A 95 -0.91 -9.04 -0.54
C ASP A 95 -0.81 -8.96 -2.07
N ASP A 96 -0.72 -7.78 -2.62
CA ASP A 96 -0.49 -7.54 -4.05
C ASP A 96 1.00 -7.24 -4.32
N ILE A 97 1.34 -7.13 -5.58
CA ILE A 97 2.65 -6.63 -6.05
C ILE A 97 2.38 -5.51 -7.05
N TRP A 98 2.95 -4.34 -6.81
CA TRP A 98 2.80 -3.20 -7.69
C TRP A 98 3.91 -3.15 -8.74
N TYR A 99 3.54 -2.87 -9.98
CA TYR A 99 4.54 -2.51 -10.99
C TYR A 99 5.26 -1.21 -10.61
N PRO A 100 6.55 -1.08 -10.96
CA PRO A 100 7.37 0.05 -10.50
C PRO A 100 6.83 1.44 -10.87
N GLN A 101 6.11 1.56 -11.96
CA GLN A 101 5.59 2.84 -12.48
C GLN A 101 4.14 3.12 -12.09
N LYS A 102 3.55 2.32 -11.19
CA LYS A 102 2.11 2.47 -10.87
C LYS A 102 1.77 3.88 -10.38
N ILE A 103 2.46 4.38 -9.38
CA ILE A 103 2.20 5.71 -8.80
C ILE A 103 2.48 6.81 -9.82
N GLU A 104 3.62 6.76 -10.49
CA GLU A 104 4.00 7.74 -11.50
C GLU A 104 2.95 7.88 -12.60
N LYS A 105 2.55 6.76 -13.20
CA LYS A 105 1.53 6.75 -14.26
C LYS A 105 0.16 7.19 -13.76
N SER A 106 -0.22 6.81 -12.56
CA SER A 106 -1.48 7.23 -11.94
C SER A 106 -1.53 8.74 -11.73
N LEU A 107 -0.46 9.34 -11.20
CA LEU A 107 -0.36 10.79 -11.04
C LEU A 107 -0.39 11.53 -12.38
N GLN A 108 0.35 11.04 -13.37
CA GLN A 108 0.33 11.63 -14.71
C GLN A 108 -1.09 11.62 -15.29
N LYS A 109 -1.80 10.52 -15.13
CA LYS A 109 -3.19 10.38 -15.62
C LYS A 109 -4.14 11.33 -14.90
N LEU A 110 -4.07 11.41 -13.58
CA LEU A 110 -4.87 12.36 -12.78
C LEU A 110 -4.72 13.79 -13.29
N LYS A 111 -3.47 14.22 -13.47
CA LYS A 111 -3.16 15.60 -13.89
C LYS A 111 -3.53 15.87 -15.33
N LYS A 112 -3.17 14.96 -16.23
CA LYS A 112 -3.42 15.12 -17.68
C LYS A 112 -4.90 15.22 -17.99
N ASP A 113 -5.70 14.36 -17.38
CA ASP A 113 -7.13 14.28 -17.64
C ASP A 113 -7.95 15.19 -16.71
N ASN A 114 -7.30 15.84 -15.74
CA ASN A 114 -7.94 16.69 -14.73
C ASN A 114 -9.12 15.98 -14.04
N VAL A 115 -8.85 14.80 -13.51
CA VAL A 115 -9.84 13.96 -12.82
C VAL A 115 -9.47 13.77 -11.36
N ASP A 116 -10.44 13.46 -10.52
CA ASP A 116 -10.25 13.30 -9.08
C ASP A 116 -9.87 11.89 -8.67
N LEU A 117 -10.11 10.91 -9.53
CA LEU A 117 -9.86 9.50 -9.25
C LEU A 117 -9.35 8.78 -10.49
N VAL A 118 -8.34 7.93 -10.30
CA VAL A 118 -7.90 6.95 -11.30
C VAL A 118 -7.84 5.57 -10.66
N TYR A 119 -8.11 4.56 -11.45
CA TYR A 119 -7.88 3.17 -11.08
C TYR A 119 -7.17 2.46 -12.22
N CYS A 120 -6.50 1.36 -11.92
CA CYS A 120 -5.78 0.59 -12.91
C CYS A 120 -6.31 -0.84 -12.98
N ASN A 121 -6.08 -1.46 -14.13
CA ASN A 121 -6.30 -2.89 -14.29
C ASN A 121 -5.21 -3.68 -13.55
N CYS A 122 -5.39 -4.97 -13.38
CA CYS A 122 -4.39 -5.85 -12.76
C CYS A 122 -4.28 -7.17 -13.50
N HIS A 123 -3.16 -7.85 -13.29
CA HIS A 123 -3.00 -9.25 -13.65
C HIS A 123 -3.27 -10.10 -12.42
N GLN A 124 -3.87 -11.24 -12.62
CA GLN A 124 -3.97 -12.25 -11.57
C GLN A 124 -2.74 -13.15 -11.62
N ILE A 125 -2.09 -13.33 -10.49
CA ILE A 125 -0.88 -14.15 -10.35
C ILE A 125 -1.13 -15.30 -9.37
N ASP A 126 -0.36 -16.37 -9.52
CA ASP A 126 -0.33 -17.48 -8.58
C ASP A 126 0.68 -17.25 -7.45
N GLU A 127 0.82 -18.20 -6.55
CA GLU A 127 1.74 -18.16 -5.41
C GLU A 127 3.23 -18.05 -5.78
N LYS A 128 3.56 -18.33 -7.05
CA LYS A 128 4.92 -18.22 -7.61
C LYS A 128 5.10 -16.94 -8.44
N ASP A 129 4.18 -15.99 -8.31
CA ASP A 129 4.12 -14.73 -9.04
C ASP A 129 3.95 -14.91 -10.57
N LYS A 130 3.49 -16.08 -11.01
CA LYS A 130 3.23 -16.34 -12.42
C LYS A 130 1.86 -15.79 -12.80
N ILE A 131 1.78 -15.08 -13.93
CA ILE A 131 0.52 -14.55 -14.44
C ILE A 131 -0.37 -15.72 -14.93
N ILE A 132 -1.56 -15.83 -14.33
CA ILE A 132 -2.59 -16.82 -14.70
C ILE A 132 -3.76 -16.18 -15.44
N ARG A 133 -3.95 -14.88 -15.32
CA ARG A 133 -4.93 -14.11 -16.07
C ARG A 133 -4.42 -12.69 -16.27
N GLN A 134 -4.39 -12.25 -17.53
CA GLN A 134 -4.14 -10.85 -17.87
C GLN A 134 -5.47 -10.08 -17.88
N ASP A 135 -5.39 -8.80 -17.56
CA ASP A 135 -6.55 -7.89 -17.62
C ASP A 135 -7.77 -8.44 -16.86
N TYR A 136 -7.70 -8.34 -15.53
CA TYR A 136 -8.74 -8.86 -14.63
C TYR A 136 -10.11 -8.17 -14.84
N PHE A 137 -10.10 -6.89 -15.22
CA PHE A 137 -11.29 -6.11 -15.54
C PHE A 137 -11.54 -6.04 -17.04
#